data_23863ada5981fa400940728819b74e3c
#
_entry.id   23863ada5981fa400940728819b74e3c
#
_cell.length_a   1.000
_cell.length_b   1.000
_cell.length_c   1.000
_cell.angle_alpha   90.00
_cell.angle_beta   90.00
_cell.angle_gamma   90.00
#
_symmetry.space_group_name_H-M   'P 1'
#
loop_
_entity.id
_entity.type
_entity.pdbx_description
1 polymer ?
#
loop_
_entity_poly.entity_id
_entity_poly.type
_entity_poly.pdbx_seq_one_letter_code
_entity_poly.pdbx_strand_id
1 'polypeptide(L)'
;MSGFSPAWLALREPVDLAARNEDVETAFFAALGGQPMRIMDLASGAGSTVSALARHRSTSTEWLLTDYDPALLEVAGQRWQDRVTTRQIDLASDLEELPFAEVDAVTTSAFLDLVAEPFLVRLVDQVVKARKPFLASLTYDGRAVFTPQLPLDAALLAAHNTHQLSDKGFGPALGPAAAMRAIELFRDRGYKVVQGRSDWQADSSSADFLKELLGGWCNVGREVALDEVELAQWWSQRQEHITSGQLTLSVGHVDFTALP
;
A
#
# COMPACT_ATOMS: atom_id res chain seq x y z
N MET A 1 12.27 12.02 -3.75
CA MET A 1 11.08 11.26 -3.31
C MET A 1 10.29 12.14 -2.36
N SER A 2 9.01 12.40 -2.62
CA SER A 2 8.11 12.97 -1.63
C SER A 2 7.73 11.85 -0.67
N GLY A 3 8.39 11.76 0.49
CA GLY A 3 8.04 10.82 1.54
C GLY A 3 6.62 11.11 2.04
N PHE A 4 5.88 10.08 2.39
CA PHE A 4 4.59 10.25 3.07
C PHE A 4 4.84 10.79 4.48
N SER A 5 4.07 11.82 4.89
CA SER A 5 4.19 12.33 6.25
C SER A 5 3.64 11.34 7.29
N PRO A 6 4.20 11.29 8.51
CA PRO A 6 3.64 10.48 9.60
C PRO A 6 2.15 10.81 9.87
N ALA A 7 1.76 12.09 9.73
CA ALA A 7 0.39 12.53 9.91
C ALA A 7 -0.56 11.92 8.86
N TRP A 8 -0.16 11.90 7.58
CA TRP A 8 -0.93 11.24 6.52
C TRP A 8 -1.07 9.75 6.77
N LEU A 9 0.02 9.07 7.15
CA LEU A 9 -0.02 7.63 7.44
C LEU A 9 -0.93 7.31 8.63
N ALA A 10 -0.95 8.16 9.66
CA ALA A 10 -1.86 8.01 10.79
C ALA A 10 -3.34 8.21 10.42
N LEU A 11 -3.65 9.17 9.53
CA LEU A 11 -5.01 9.39 9.02
C LEU A 11 -5.49 8.21 8.18
N ARG A 12 -4.62 7.63 7.38
CA ARG A 12 -4.94 6.54 6.46
C ARG A 12 -5.11 5.21 7.17
N GLU A 13 -4.35 4.96 8.25
CA GLU A 13 -4.26 3.64 8.89
C GLU A 13 -5.61 3.01 9.24
N PRO A 14 -6.61 3.69 9.82
CA PRO A 14 -7.92 3.08 10.10
C PRO A 14 -8.61 2.55 8.84
N VAL A 15 -8.50 3.27 7.72
CA VAL A 15 -9.09 2.87 6.43
C VAL A 15 -8.31 1.69 5.83
N ASP A 16 -6.97 1.73 5.93
CA ASP A 16 -6.09 0.62 5.53
C ASP A 16 -6.45 -0.67 6.28
N LEU A 17 -6.60 -0.60 7.60
CA LEU A 17 -6.91 -1.75 8.44
C LEU A 17 -8.28 -2.38 8.13
N ALA A 18 -9.28 -1.51 7.88
CA ALA A 18 -10.63 -1.96 7.55
C ALA A 18 -10.74 -2.60 6.15
N ALA A 19 -9.85 -2.23 5.24
CA ALA A 19 -9.89 -2.67 3.84
C ALA A 19 -9.20 -4.02 3.59
N ARG A 20 -8.33 -4.48 4.51
CA ARG A 20 -7.55 -5.72 4.34
C ARG A 20 -8.41 -6.93 4.02
N ASN A 21 -7.95 -7.76 3.09
CA ASN A 21 -8.65 -8.98 2.69
C ASN A 21 -8.35 -10.15 3.66
N GLU A 22 -9.35 -10.56 4.44
CA GLU A 22 -9.21 -11.61 5.48
C GLU A 22 -8.86 -12.98 4.91
N ASP A 23 -9.36 -13.35 3.72
CA ASP A 23 -9.07 -14.64 3.10
C ASP A 23 -7.61 -14.72 2.67
N VAL A 24 -7.07 -13.62 2.13
CA VAL A 24 -5.66 -13.52 1.74
C VAL A 24 -4.74 -13.60 2.95
N GLU A 25 -5.05 -12.86 4.03
CA GLU A 25 -4.28 -12.91 5.28
C GLU A 25 -4.35 -14.29 5.92
N THR A 26 -5.52 -14.91 5.94
CA THR A 26 -5.72 -16.28 6.47
C THR A 26 -4.89 -17.30 5.69
N ALA A 27 -4.87 -17.23 4.37
CA ALA A 27 -4.04 -18.10 3.52
C ALA A 27 -2.54 -17.90 3.79
N PHE A 28 -2.10 -16.64 3.97
CA PHE A 28 -0.72 -16.32 4.32
C PHE A 28 -0.31 -16.95 5.65
N PHE A 29 -1.09 -16.76 6.71
CA PHE A 29 -0.77 -17.30 8.02
C PHE A 29 -0.90 -18.84 8.10
N ALA A 30 -1.83 -19.43 7.36
CA ALA A 30 -1.94 -20.89 7.27
C ALA A 30 -0.66 -21.54 6.69
N ALA A 31 0.00 -20.86 5.75
CA ALA A 31 1.26 -21.33 5.17
C ALA A 31 2.45 -21.23 6.13
N LEU A 32 2.39 -20.32 7.12
CA LEU A 32 3.48 -20.10 8.08
C LEU A 32 3.46 -21.04 9.28
N GLY A 33 2.37 -21.77 9.49
CA GLY A 33 2.22 -22.63 10.67
C GLY A 33 2.10 -21.85 11.98
N GLY A 34 2.10 -22.55 13.11
CA GLY A 34 1.84 -21.99 14.45
C GLY A 34 3.08 -21.60 15.26
N GLN A 35 4.28 -21.63 14.70
CA GLN A 35 5.55 -21.34 15.39
C GLN A 35 5.79 -19.82 15.54
N PRO A 36 6.61 -19.38 16.54
CA PRO A 36 7.18 -18.05 16.54
C PRO A 36 7.87 -17.78 15.21
N MET A 37 7.73 -16.57 14.67
CA MET A 37 8.25 -16.24 13.35
C MET A 37 8.84 -14.86 13.29
N ARG A 38 9.72 -14.65 12.32
CA ARG A 38 10.27 -13.36 11.94
C ARG A 38 9.76 -12.96 10.57
N ILE A 39 9.07 -11.83 10.48
CA ILE A 39 8.53 -11.30 9.23
C ILE A 39 9.30 -10.02 8.86
N MET A 40 9.70 -9.91 7.60
CA MET A 40 10.29 -8.70 7.05
C MET A 40 9.22 -7.91 6.29
N ASP A 41 9.04 -6.62 6.66
CA ASP A 41 8.12 -5.71 5.99
C ASP A 41 8.91 -4.69 5.17
N LEU A 42 8.64 -4.65 3.86
CA LEU A 42 9.33 -3.79 2.90
C LEU A 42 8.57 -2.49 2.71
N ALA A 43 9.28 -1.36 2.70
CA ALA A 43 8.71 -0.01 2.67
C ALA A 43 7.63 0.15 3.76
N SER A 44 8.02 -0.20 4.99
CA SER A 44 7.10 -0.42 6.11
C SER A 44 6.45 0.86 6.66
N GLY A 45 6.97 2.04 6.28
CA GLY A 45 6.52 3.31 6.80
C GLY A 45 6.53 3.34 8.34
N ALA A 46 5.43 3.76 8.95
CA ALA A 46 5.25 3.80 10.41
C ALA A 46 4.79 2.45 11.02
N GLY A 47 4.89 1.33 10.27
CA GLY A 47 4.60 -0.01 10.76
C GLY A 47 3.10 -0.38 10.84
N SER A 48 2.27 0.13 9.94
CA SER A 48 0.83 -0.20 9.90
C SER A 48 0.56 -1.67 9.61
N THR A 49 1.44 -2.36 8.87
CA THR A 49 1.36 -3.81 8.63
C THR A 49 1.41 -4.61 9.94
N VAL A 50 2.23 -4.18 10.91
CA VAL A 50 2.29 -4.81 12.25
C VAL A 50 0.93 -4.73 12.93
N SER A 51 0.27 -3.56 12.87
CA SER A 51 -1.09 -3.34 13.39
C SER A 51 -2.10 -4.27 12.73
N ALA A 52 -2.10 -4.30 11.39
CA ALA A 52 -3.05 -5.08 10.61
C ALA A 52 -2.97 -6.57 10.93
N LEU A 53 -1.75 -7.11 10.98
CA LEU A 53 -1.53 -8.55 11.10
C LEU A 53 -1.51 -9.04 12.56
N ALA A 54 -1.44 -8.14 13.55
CA ALA A 54 -1.51 -8.51 14.97
C ALA A 54 -2.82 -9.24 15.34
N ARG A 55 -3.91 -8.96 14.64
CA ARG A 55 -5.22 -9.60 14.87
C ARG A 55 -5.25 -11.11 14.61
N HIS A 56 -4.34 -11.61 13.78
CA HIS A 56 -4.30 -13.01 13.36
C HIS A 56 -3.46 -13.90 14.29
N ARG A 57 -2.76 -13.34 15.28
CA ARG A 57 -1.81 -14.13 16.08
C ARG A 57 -1.77 -13.80 17.55
N SER A 58 -1.85 -14.88 18.34
CA SER A 58 -1.58 -14.89 19.79
C SER A 58 -0.10 -15.16 20.14
N THR A 59 0.74 -15.55 19.15
CA THR A 59 2.16 -15.89 19.36
C THR A 59 3.06 -14.69 19.03
N SER A 60 4.25 -14.64 19.64
CA SER A 60 5.23 -13.60 19.39
C SER A 60 5.68 -13.64 17.92
N THR A 61 5.42 -12.58 17.19
CA THR A 61 5.98 -12.33 15.87
C THR A 61 7.03 -11.24 16.02
N GLU A 62 8.24 -11.52 15.59
CA GLU A 62 9.30 -10.53 15.46
C GLU A 62 9.23 -9.91 14.06
N TRP A 63 9.45 -8.60 14.00
CA TRP A 63 9.38 -7.87 12.75
C TRP A 63 10.72 -7.21 12.43
N LEU A 64 11.13 -7.33 11.17
CA LEU A 64 12.17 -6.50 10.58
C LEU A 64 11.49 -5.50 9.67
N LEU A 65 11.38 -4.24 10.12
CA LEU A 65 10.78 -3.16 9.35
C LEU A 65 11.85 -2.45 8.54
N THR A 66 11.65 -2.33 7.23
CA THR A 66 12.61 -1.70 6.34
C THR A 66 11.96 -0.53 5.61
N ASP A 67 12.63 0.61 5.59
CA ASP A 67 12.17 1.80 4.88
C ASP A 67 13.37 2.69 4.49
N TYR A 68 13.16 3.57 3.53
CA TYR A 68 14.14 4.59 3.17
C TYR A 68 14.16 5.75 4.19
N ASP A 69 12.99 6.10 4.74
CA ASP A 69 12.80 7.25 5.62
C ASP A 69 13.08 6.88 7.09
N PRO A 70 14.20 7.39 7.68
CA PRO A 70 14.54 7.11 9.06
C PRO A 70 13.53 7.69 10.05
N ALA A 71 12.80 8.77 9.71
CA ALA A 71 11.82 9.35 10.60
C ALA A 71 10.58 8.44 10.75
N LEU A 72 10.17 7.75 9.67
CA LEU A 72 9.10 6.76 9.74
C LEU A 72 9.52 5.53 10.54
N LEU A 73 10.76 5.07 10.36
CA LEU A 73 11.30 3.96 11.14
C LEU A 73 11.43 4.30 12.63
N GLU A 74 11.75 5.54 12.97
CA GLU A 74 11.76 6.00 14.37
C GLU A 74 10.36 5.92 14.99
N VAL A 75 9.33 6.40 14.28
CA VAL A 75 7.92 6.30 14.70
C VAL A 75 7.52 4.83 14.89
N ALA A 76 7.86 3.96 13.96
CA ALA A 76 7.58 2.53 14.05
C ALA A 76 8.29 1.89 15.25
N GLY A 77 9.58 2.19 15.46
CA GLY A 77 10.36 1.69 16.58
C GLY A 77 9.80 2.12 17.94
N GLN A 78 9.40 3.38 18.07
CA GLN A 78 8.75 3.88 19.29
C GLN A 78 7.39 3.22 19.56
N ARG A 79 6.62 2.97 18.50
CA ARG A 79 5.28 2.38 18.58
C ARG A 79 5.30 0.91 18.99
N TRP A 80 6.22 0.12 18.45
CA TRP A 80 6.23 -1.34 18.57
C TRP A 80 7.36 -1.88 19.47
N GLN A 81 8.31 -1.04 19.88
CA GLN A 81 9.39 -1.34 20.84
C GLN A 81 10.05 -2.71 20.63
N ASP A 82 10.00 -3.58 21.65
CA ASP A 82 10.68 -4.88 21.65
C ASP A 82 10.19 -5.87 20.58
N ARG A 83 9.13 -5.53 19.84
CA ARG A 83 8.55 -6.41 18.80
C ARG A 83 9.12 -6.17 17.40
N VAL A 84 9.84 -5.08 17.21
CA VAL A 84 10.37 -4.67 15.91
C VAL A 84 11.86 -4.37 15.97
N THR A 85 12.55 -4.74 14.91
CA THR A 85 13.87 -4.23 14.56
C THR A 85 13.70 -3.37 13.30
N THR A 86 14.30 -2.20 13.25
CA THR A 86 14.24 -1.32 12.09
C THR A 86 15.55 -1.33 11.32
N ARG A 87 15.48 -1.26 9.99
CA ARG A 87 16.65 -1.13 9.11
C ARG A 87 16.36 -0.07 8.06
N GLN A 88 17.13 1.02 8.08
CA GLN A 88 17.09 1.99 6.98
C GLN A 88 17.78 1.40 5.76
N ILE A 89 17.11 1.43 4.61
CA ILE A 89 17.63 0.90 3.35
C ILE A 89 16.95 1.57 2.15
N ASP A 90 17.71 1.82 1.10
CA ASP A 90 17.15 2.18 -0.20
C ASP A 90 16.88 0.89 -1.02
N LEU A 91 15.62 0.49 -1.08
CA LEU A 91 15.22 -0.72 -1.80
C LEU A 91 15.54 -0.65 -3.30
N ALA A 92 15.60 0.54 -3.89
CA ALA A 92 15.90 0.68 -5.31
C ALA A 92 17.31 0.20 -5.64
N SER A 93 18.30 0.50 -4.79
CA SER A 93 19.71 0.14 -4.96
C SER A 93 20.11 -1.14 -4.23
N ASP A 94 19.62 -1.34 -2.99
CA ASP A 94 20.21 -2.26 -2.04
C ASP A 94 19.30 -3.44 -1.66
N LEU A 95 18.29 -3.74 -2.49
CA LEU A 95 17.32 -4.82 -2.25
C LEU A 95 17.99 -6.16 -1.89
N GLU A 96 19.07 -6.50 -2.58
CA GLU A 96 19.80 -7.76 -2.43
C GLU A 96 20.57 -7.86 -1.10
N GLU A 97 20.76 -6.76 -0.39
CA GLU A 97 21.38 -6.76 0.94
C GLU A 97 20.43 -7.19 2.06
N LEU A 98 19.14 -7.32 1.75
CA LEU A 98 18.14 -7.72 2.72
C LEU A 98 18.28 -9.21 3.07
N PRO A 99 18.07 -9.59 4.35
CA PRO A 99 18.28 -10.96 4.84
C PRO A 99 17.08 -11.86 4.53
N PHE A 100 16.73 -12.04 3.26
CA PHE A 100 15.60 -12.88 2.83
C PHE A 100 15.67 -14.31 3.35
N ALA A 101 16.87 -14.86 3.52
CA ALA A 101 17.06 -16.23 4.03
C ALA A 101 16.78 -16.33 5.55
N GLU A 102 16.91 -15.24 6.30
CA GLU A 102 16.85 -15.21 7.76
C GLU A 102 15.46 -14.90 8.33
N VAL A 103 14.48 -14.66 7.45
CA VAL A 103 13.09 -14.40 7.81
C VAL A 103 12.19 -15.54 7.39
N ASP A 104 11.02 -15.68 7.98
CA ASP A 104 10.05 -16.72 7.65
C ASP A 104 9.10 -16.28 6.54
N ALA A 105 8.87 -14.98 6.41
CA ALA A 105 8.02 -14.40 5.38
C ALA A 105 8.41 -12.96 5.06
N VAL A 106 7.90 -12.46 3.93
CA VAL A 106 8.07 -11.08 3.48
C VAL A 106 6.70 -10.44 3.27
N THR A 107 6.54 -9.21 3.72
CA THR A 107 5.31 -8.42 3.52
C THR A 107 5.61 -7.06 2.92
N THR A 108 4.61 -6.47 2.31
CA THR A 108 4.60 -5.04 1.92
C THR A 108 3.17 -4.53 1.85
N SER A 109 2.98 -3.22 1.96
CA SER A 109 1.66 -2.61 1.89
C SER A 109 1.71 -1.25 1.19
N ALA A 110 0.79 -1.02 0.24
CA ALA A 110 0.67 0.21 -0.54
C ALA A 110 2.03 0.65 -1.17
N PHE A 111 2.74 -0.30 -1.75
CA PHE A 111 4.09 -0.10 -2.26
C PHE A 111 4.29 -0.56 -3.71
N LEU A 112 3.69 -1.69 -4.10
CA LEU A 112 4.00 -2.29 -5.40
C LEU A 112 3.57 -1.41 -6.59
N ASP A 113 2.55 -0.58 -6.42
CA ASP A 113 2.12 0.39 -7.44
C ASP A 113 3.12 1.53 -7.65
N LEU A 114 4.06 1.74 -6.73
CA LEU A 114 5.09 2.77 -6.83
C LEU A 114 6.35 2.32 -7.58
N VAL A 115 6.51 1.03 -7.84
CA VAL A 115 7.75 0.48 -8.38
C VAL A 115 7.68 0.21 -9.89
N ALA A 116 8.84 0.25 -10.55
CA ALA A 116 8.96 -0.14 -11.95
C ALA A 116 9.09 -1.65 -12.12
N GLU A 117 8.77 -2.15 -13.34
CA GLU A 117 8.86 -3.57 -13.70
C GLU A 117 10.23 -4.22 -13.36
N PRO A 118 11.39 -3.60 -13.68
CA PRO A 118 12.67 -4.21 -13.37
C PRO A 118 12.90 -4.43 -11.87
N PHE A 119 12.44 -3.50 -11.03
CA PHE A 119 12.50 -3.67 -9.57
C PHE A 119 11.58 -4.80 -9.10
N LEU A 120 10.34 -4.84 -9.60
CA LEU A 120 9.38 -5.88 -9.24
C LEU A 120 9.91 -7.28 -9.58
N VAL A 121 10.54 -7.45 -10.74
CA VAL A 121 11.19 -8.71 -11.13
C VAL A 121 12.28 -9.09 -10.14
N ARG A 122 13.18 -8.16 -9.78
CA ARG A 122 14.24 -8.39 -8.78
C ARG A 122 13.65 -8.81 -7.42
N LEU A 123 12.63 -8.12 -6.95
CA LEU A 123 11.94 -8.44 -5.69
C LEU A 123 11.39 -9.87 -5.71
N VAL A 124 10.64 -10.22 -6.74
CA VAL A 124 10.06 -11.56 -6.89
C VAL A 124 11.16 -12.61 -6.94
N ASP A 125 12.25 -12.37 -7.67
CA ASP A 125 13.39 -13.29 -7.76
C ASP A 125 14.06 -13.52 -6.38
N GLN A 126 14.22 -12.49 -5.55
CA GLN A 126 14.76 -12.63 -4.19
C GLN A 126 13.83 -13.46 -3.29
N VAL A 127 12.53 -13.19 -3.32
CA VAL A 127 11.53 -13.93 -2.53
C VAL A 127 11.50 -15.40 -2.95
N VAL A 128 11.46 -15.67 -4.25
CA VAL A 128 11.44 -17.04 -4.83
C VAL A 128 12.73 -17.79 -4.53
N LYS A 129 13.90 -17.15 -4.70
CA LYS A 129 15.22 -17.75 -4.36
C LYS A 129 15.28 -18.16 -2.90
N ALA A 130 14.73 -17.36 -2.01
CA ALA A 130 14.67 -17.65 -0.57
C ALA A 130 13.49 -18.58 -0.19
N ARG A 131 12.60 -18.92 -1.14
CA ARG A 131 11.41 -19.75 -0.93
C ARG A 131 10.51 -19.25 0.20
N LYS A 132 10.25 -17.95 0.26
CA LYS A 132 9.47 -17.35 1.33
C LYS A 132 8.03 -17.08 0.88
N PRO A 133 7.02 -17.31 1.76
CA PRO A 133 5.71 -16.72 1.59
C PRO A 133 5.80 -15.19 1.48
N PHE A 134 5.03 -14.63 0.58
CA PHE A 134 4.97 -13.20 0.34
C PHE A 134 3.53 -12.69 0.44
N LEU A 135 3.33 -11.58 1.15
CA LEU A 135 2.04 -10.89 1.26
C LEU A 135 2.19 -9.45 0.78
N ALA A 136 1.45 -9.08 -0.24
CA ALA A 136 1.27 -7.69 -0.64
C ALA A 136 -0.17 -7.26 -0.37
N SER A 137 -0.33 -6.12 0.29
CA SER A 137 -1.63 -5.58 0.62
C SER A 137 -1.80 -4.17 0.08
N LEU A 138 -3.05 -3.79 -0.16
CA LEU A 138 -3.42 -2.42 -0.54
C LEU A 138 -2.66 -1.91 -1.77
N THR A 139 -2.43 -2.78 -2.75
CA THR A 139 -1.85 -2.35 -4.02
C THR A 139 -2.93 -1.70 -4.86
N TYR A 140 -2.77 -0.41 -5.18
CA TYR A 140 -3.74 0.37 -5.96
C TYR A 140 -3.98 -0.24 -7.34
N ASP A 141 -5.25 -0.33 -7.76
CA ASP A 141 -5.65 -0.97 -9.02
C ASP A 141 -6.32 -0.05 -10.05
N GLY A 142 -6.31 1.26 -9.79
CA GLY A 142 -6.81 2.26 -10.72
C GLY A 142 -8.30 2.58 -10.63
N ARG A 143 -9.06 1.90 -9.78
CA ARG A 143 -10.50 2.14 -9.61
C ARG A 143 -10.77 3.16 -8.51
N ALA A 144 -11.73 4.06 -8.76
CA ALA A 144 -12.34 4.87 -7.70
C ALA A 144 -13.80 5.15 -8.06
N VAL A 145 -14.66 5.16 -7.05
CA VAL A 145 -16.09 5.45 -7.20
C VAL A 145 -16.51 6.47 -6.14
N PHE A 146 -17.05 7.59 -6.60
CA PHE A 146 -17.59 8.65 -5.75
C PHE A 146 -19.12 8.60 -5.73
N THR A 147 -19.71 8.82 -4.57
CA THR A 147 -21.14 9.04 -4.43
C THR A 147 -21.38 10.24 -3.51
N PRO A 148 -22.09 11.31 -3.97
CA PRO A 148 -22.62 11.47 -5.33
C PRO A 148 -21.53 11.69 -6.37
N GLN A 149 -21.84 11.35 -7.65
CA GLN A 149 -20.92 11.57 -8.76
C GLN A 149 -20.93 13.05 -9.18
N LEU A 150 -19.76 13.54 -9.61
CA LEU A 150 -19.60 14.86 -10.22
C LEU A 150 -18.99 14.73 -11.62
N PRO A 151 -19.27 15.67 -12.54
CA PRO A 151 -18.80 15.59 -13.92
C PRO A 151 -17.27 15.44 -14.08
N LEU A 152 -16.48 16.07 -13.19
CA LEU A 152 -15.01 16.05 -13.25
C LEU A 152 -14.39 14.75 -12.68
N ASP A 153 -15.15 13.88 -12.00
CA ASP A 153 -14.60 12.67 -11.36
C ASP A 153 -13.82 11.77 -12.32
N ALA A 154 -14.36 11.53 -13.51
CA ALA A 154 -13.73 10.66 -14.49
C ALA A 154 -12.41 11.24 -15.01
N ALA A 155 -12.36 12.55 -15.25
CA ALA A 155 -11.15 13.22 -15.70
C ALA A 155 -10.07 13.24 -14.61
N LEU A 156 -10.45 13.49 -13.36
CA LEU A 156 -9.53 13.42 -12.20
C LEU A 156 -9.01 12.02 -11.96
N LEU A 157 -9.85 10.98 -12.06
CA LEU A 157 -9.40 9.59 -11.95
C LEU A 157 -8.41 9.24 -13.06
N ALA A 158 -8.67 9.65 -14.29
CA ALA A 158 -7.74 9.43 -15.41
C ALA A 158 -6.40 10.16 -15.19
N ALA A 159 -6.44 11.41 -14.71
CA ALA A 159 -5.26 12.18 -14.35
C ALA A 159 -4.45 11.51 -13.24
N HIS A 160 -5.14 11.06 -12.17
CA HIS A 160 -4.51 10.34 -11.07
C HIS A 160 -3.83 9.05 -11.55
N ASN A 161 -4.52 8.23 -12.34
CA ASN A 161 -3.96 7.01 -12.91
C ASN A 161 -2.72 7.28 -13.78
N THR A 162 -2.74 8.34 -14.58
CA THR A 162 -1.57 8.77 -15.36
C THR A 162 -0.42 9.20 -14.44
N HIS A 163 -0.70 9.99 -13.42
CA HIS A 163 0.29 10.42 -12.44
C HIS A 163 0.91 9.24 -11.68
N GLN A 164 0.15 8.17 -11.41
CA GLN A 164 0.67 6.96 -10.77
C GLN A 164 1.72 6.23 -11.60
N LEU A 165 1.79 6.44 -12.90
CA LEU A 165 2.82 5.87 -13.77
C LEU A 165 4.15 6.65 -13.76
N SER A 166 4.21 7.81 -13.09
CA SER A 166 5.44 8.60 -13.01
C SER A 166 6.49 7.94 -12.11
N ASP A 167 7.74 8.32 -12.28
CA ASP A 167 8.85 7.83 -11.46
C ASP A 167 8.67 8.23 -9.98
N LYS A 168 8.67 7.23 -9.11
CA LYS A 168 8.58 7.37 -7.64
C LYS A 168 9.92 7.03 -6.94
N GLY A 169 11.03 7.01 -7.69
CA GLY A 169 12.36 6.64 -7.21
C GLY A 169 12.81 5.24 -7.62
N PHE A 170 11.97 4.51 -8.38
CA PHE A 170 12.25 3.17 -8.88
C PHE A 170 12.26 3.11 -10.42
N GLY A 171 12.17 4.26 -11.11
CA GLY A 171 11.87 4.39 -12.53
C GLY A 171 10.36 4.51 -12.80
N PRO A 172 9.92 4.47 -14.07
CA PRO A 172 8.51 4.55 -14.42
C PRO A 172 7.69 3.49 -13.70
N ALA A 173 6.75 3.92 -12.83
CA ALA A 173 6.00 3.03 -11.97
C ALA A 173 4.98 2.18 -12.76
N LEU A 174 4.70 0.98 -12.26
CA LEU A 174 3.66 0.10 -12.82
C LEU A 174 2.25 0.62 -12.53
N GLY A 175 2.09 1.43 -11.47
CA GLY A 175 0.81 1.99 -11.07
C GLY A 175 -0.27 0.92 -10.93
N PRO A 176 -1.46 1.15 -11.51
CA PRO A 176 -2.59 0.22 -11.41
C PRO A 176 -2.35 -1.22 -11.92
N ALA A 177 -1.31 -1.44 -12.73
CA ALA A 177 -1.00 -2.77 -13.25
C ALA A 177 -0.16 -3.63 -12.30
N ALA A 178 0.39 -3.04 -11.23
CA ALA A 178 1.41 -3.67 -10.39
C ALA A 178 0.96 -4.96 -9.72
N ALA A 179 -0.23 -5.00 -9.14
CA ALA A 179 -0.73 -6.18 -8.44
C ALA A 179 -0.85 -7.39 -9.38
N MET A 180 -1.47 -7.20 -10.55
CA MET A 180 -1.65 -8.30 -11.51
C MET A 180 -0.32 -8.76 -12.08
N ARG A 181 0.60 -7.81 -12.33
CA ARG A 181 1.93 -8.14 -12.82
C ARG A 181 2.75 -8.93 -11.79
N ALA A 182 2.70 -8.55 -10.52
CA ALA A 182 3.34 -9.31 -9.45
C ALA A 182 2.80 -10.75 -9.34
N ILE A 183 1.47 -10.89 -9.40
CA ILE A 183 0.79 -12.18 -9.36
C ILE A 183 1.24 -13.09 -10.51
N GLU A 184 1.32 -12.56 -11.74
CA GLU A 184 1.84 -13.29 -12.90
C GLU A 184 3.27 -13.76 -12.67
N LEU A 185 4.15 -12.85 -12.24
CA LEU A 185 5.56 -13.16 -11.97
C LEU A 185 5.74 -14.26 -10.93
N PHE A 186 4.95 -14.27 -9.86
CA PHE A 186 4.98 -15.34 -8.85
C PHE A 186 4.47 -16.68 -9.41
N ARG A 187 3.36 -16.66 -10.16
CA ARG A 187 2.81 -17.87 -10.80
C ARG A 187 3.77 -18.50 -11.79
N ASP A 188 4.41 -17.67 -12.61
CA ASP A 188 5.42 -18.13 -13.59
C ASP A 188 6.63 -18.81 -12.92
N ARG A 189 6.89 -18.49 -11.64
CA ARG A 189 7.94 -19.08 -10.81
C ARG A 189 7.45 -20.24 -9.92
N GLY A 190 6.23 -20.70 -10.16
CA GLY A 190 5.68 -21.90 -9.50
C GLY A 190 5.00 -21.64 -8.15
N TYR A 191 4.83 -20.39 -7.76
CA TYR A 191 4.11 -20.05 -6.52
C TYR A 191 2.60 -20.16 -6.70
N LYS A 192 1.93 -20.65 -5.66
CA LYS A 192 0.47 -20.58 -5.56
C LYS A 192 0.06 -19.19 -5.07
N VAL A 193 -0.92 -18.57 -5.72
CA VAL A 193 -1.36 -17.22 -5.36
C VAL A 193 -2.84 -17.22 -4.99
N VAL A 194 -3.13 -16.68 -3.81
CA VAL A 194 -4.47 -16.29 -3.35
C VAL A 194 -4.57 -14.77 -3.42
N GLN A 195 -5.64 -14.24 -4.01
CA GLN A 195 -5.82 -12.80 -4.18
C GLN A 195 -7.26 -12.39 -3.88
N GLY A 196 -7.46 -11.15 -3.49
CA GLY A 196 -8.76 -10.57 -3.22
C GLY A 196 -8.76 -9.05 -3.28
N ARG A 197 -9.94 -8.45 -3.33
CA ARG A 197 -10.09 -7.00 -3.26
C ARG A 197 -9.89 -6.52 -1.83
N SER A 198 -9.27 -5.36 -1.70
CA SER A 198 -9.04 -4.65 -0.44
C SER A 198 -9.37 -3.17 -0.61
N ASP A 199 -10.55 -2.90 -1.18
CA ASP A 199 -10.96 -1.54 -1.54
C ASP A 199 -11.14 -0.68 -0.28
N TRP A 200 -10.53 0.49 -0.24
CA TRP A 200 -10.89 1.50 0.76
C TRP A 200 -12.36 1.87 0.65
N GLN A 201 -12.99 1.96 1.78
CA GLN A 201 -14.35 2.50 1.92
C GLN A 201 -14.28 3.66 2.91
N ALA A 202 -14.59 4.85 2.46
CA ALA A 202 -14.53 6.05 3.28
C ALA A 202 -15.82 6.86 3.17
N ASP A 203 -16.29 7.35 4.31
CA ASP A 203 -17.48 8.18 4.44
C ASP A 203 -17.24 9.31 5.45
N SER A 204 -18.30 9.90 5.96
CA SER A 204 -18.23 11.00 6.94
C SER A 204 -17.47 10.66 8.23
N SER A 205 -17.34 9.38 8.59
CA SER A 205 -16.54 8.96 9.74
C SER A 205 -15.04 9.15 9.53
N SER A 206 -14.61 9.28 8.26
CA SER A 206 -13.24 9.48 7.83
C SER A 206 -13.02 10.86 7.16
N ALA A 207 -13.72 11.91 7.65
CA ALA A 207 -13.76 13.22 6.99
C ALA A 207 -12.38 13.84 6.76
N ASP A 208 -11.45 13.74 7.73
CA ASP A 208 -10.13 14.34 7.59
C ASP A 208 -9.26 13.55 6.59
N PHE A 209 -9.40 12.21 6.56
CA PHE A 209 -8.79 11.38 5.51
C PHE A 209 -9.31 11.76 4.12
N LEU A 210 -10.63 11.93 3.95
CA LEU A 210 -11.24 12.33 2.68
C LEU A 210 -10.74 13.70 2.22
N LYS A 211 -10.63 14.68 3.12
CA LYS A 211 -10.11 16.02 2.78
C LYS A 211 -8.66 15.94 2.29
N GLU A 212 -7.80 15.22 3.00
CA GLU A 212 -6.38 15.10 2.63
C GLU A 212 -6.22 14.35 1.31
N LEU A 213 -6.89 13.21 1.15
CA LEU A 213 -6.85 12.40 -0.07
C LEU A 213 -7.32 13.20 -1.29
N LEU A 214 -8.50 13.85 -1.20
CA LEU A 214 -9.09 14.59 -2.33
C LEU A 214 -8.35 15.91 -2.59
N GLY A 215 -7.76 16.51 -1.57
CA GLY A 215 -6.81 17.62 -1.72
C GLY A 215 -5.60 17.22 -2.57
N GLY A 216 -5.05 16.03 -2.34
CA GLY A 216 -4.00 15.43 -3.16
C GLY A 216 -4.45 15.21 -4.62
N TRP A 217 -5.67 14.74 -4.85
CA TRP A 217 -6.21 14.60 -6.20
C TRP A 217 -6.36 15.94 -6.92
N CYS A 218 -6.77 17.01 -6.21
CA CYS A 218 -6.78 18.37 -6.77
C CYS A 218 -5.39 18.82 -7.20
N ASN A 219 -4.35 18.50 -6.42
CA ASN A 219 -2.98 18.86 -6.78
C ASN A 219 -2.55 18.14 -8.07
N VAL A 220 -2.84 16.84 -8.19
CA VAL A 220 -2.61 16.09 -9.44
C VAL A 220 -3.38 16.71 -10.61
N GLY A 221 -4.64 17.11 -10.41
CA GLY A 221 -5.42 17.81 -11.44
C GLY A 221 -4.74 19.09 -11.94
N ARG A 222 -4.13 19.88 -11.04
CA ARG A 222 -3.34 21.08 -11.42
C ARG A 222 -2.06 20.73 -12.18
N GLU A 223 -1.34 19.70 -11.74
CA GLU A 223 -0.09 19.25 -12.40
C GLU A 223 -0.32 18.81 -13.85
N VAL A 224 -1.49 18.24 -14.15
CA VAL A 224 -1.87 17.84 -15.51
C VAL A 224 -2.66 18.93 -16.27
N ALA A 225 -2.74 20.15 -15.71
CA ALA A 225 -3.39 21.30 -16.29
C ALA A 225 -4.88 21.12 -16.62
N LEU A 226 -5.64 20.46 -15.73
CA LEU A 226 -7.11 20.51 -15.80
C LEU A 226 -7.60 21.96 -15.61
N ASP A 227 -8.80 22.28 -16.11
CA ASP A 227 -9.36 23.62 -15.99
C ASP A 227 -9.48 24.02 -14.50
N GLU A 228 -8.86 25.14 -14.15
CA GLU A 228 -8.78 25.62 -12.77
C GLU A 228 -10.16 25.98 -12.19
N VAL A 229 -11.09 26.46 -13.02
CA VAL A 229 -12.44 26.83 -12.56
C VAL A 229 -13.24 25.57 -12.26
N GLU A 230 -13.21 24.59 -13.16
CA GLU A 230 -13.87 23.29 -12.95
C GLU A 230 -13.29 22.57 -11.73
N LEU A 231 -11.97 22.58 -11.58
CA LEU A 231 -11.29 21.96 -10.45
C LEU A 231 -11.64 22.63 -9.12
N ALA A 232 -11.70 23.96 -9.07
CA ALA A 232 -12.10 24.70 -7.89
C ALA A 232 -13.57 24.44 -7.53
N GLN A 233 -14.46 24.36 -8.52
CA GLN A 233 -15.86 24.00 -8.33
C GLN A 233 -16.01 22.57 -7.79
N TRP A 234 -15.31 21.61 -8.40
CA TRP A 234 -15.30 20.24 -7.93
C TRP A 234 -14.83 20.13 -6.48
N TRP A 235 -13.73 20.79 -6.13
CA TRP A 235 -13.20 20.79 -4.77
C TRP A 235 -14.17 21.39 -3.76
N SER A 236 -14.79 22.54 -4.09
CA SER A 236 -15.81 23.17 -3.24
C SER A 236 -16.98 22.22 -2.97
N GLN A 237 -17.51 21.58 -4.01
CA GLN A 237 -18.60 20.62 -3.89
C GLN A 237 -18.19 19.38 -3.06
N ARG A 238 -16.96 18.88 -3.23
CA ARG A 238 -16.45 17.76 -2.41
C ARG A 238 -16.35 18.12 -0.93
N GLN A 239 -15.84 19.31 -0.62
CA GLN A 239 -15.81 19.80 0.76
C GLN A 239 -17.21 19.89 1.38
N GLU A 240 -18.20 20.36 0.61
CA GLU A 240 -19.60 20.39 1.04
C GLU A 240 -20.16 18.97 1.27
N HIS A 241 -19.93 18.04 0.35
CA HIS A 241 -20.35 16.65 0.51
C HIS A 241 -19.67 15.96 1.72
N ILE A 242 -18.40 16.25 1.99
CA ILE A 242 -17.72 15.75 3.20
C ILE A 242 -18.39 16.34 4.45
N THR A 243 -18.57 17.63 4.49
CA THR A 243 -19.10 18.34 5.67
C THR A 243 -20.56 17.98 5.97
N SER A 244 -21.38 17.75 4.93
CA SER A 244 -22.79 17.33 5.06
C SER A 244 -22.94 15.82 5.27
N GLY A 245 -21.86 15.04 5.23
CA GLY A 245 -21.90 13.60 5.37
C GLY A 245 -22.48 12.85 4.17
N GLN A 246 -22.54 13.49 3.00
CA GLN A 246 -23.11 12.91 1.78
C GLN A 246 -22.08 12.12 0.96
N LEU A 247 -20.78 12.39 1.14
CA LEU A 247 -19.74 11.71 0.37
C LEU A 247 -19.51 10.30 0.88
N THR A 248 -19.58 9.35 -0.06
CA THR A 248 -18.90 8.06 0.08
C THR A 248 -17.90 7.89 -1.04
N LEU A 249 -16.74 7.31 -0.73
CA LEU A 249 -15.65 7.05 -1.66
C LEU A 249 -15.17 5.61 -1.51
N SER A 250 -15.12 4.90 -2.61
CA SER A 250 -14.41 3.62 -2.71
C SER A 250 -13.18 3.80 -3.59
N VAL A 251 -11.99 3.36 -3.12
CA VAL A 251 -10.75 3.33 -3.92
C VAL A 251 -10.27 1.90 -4.02
N GLY A 252 -10.09 1.42 -5.25
CA GLY A 252 -9.78 0.03 -5.53
C GLY A 252 -8.35 -0.36 -5.18
N HIS A 253 -8.21 -1.47 -4.48
CA HIS A 253 -6.93 -2.10 -4.16
C HIS A 253 -7.04 -3.62 -4.29
N VAL A 254 -5.90 -4.26 -4.41
CA VAL A 254 -5.76 -5.72 -4.44
C VAL A 254 -4.78 -6.15 -3.36
N ASP A 255 -5.19 -7.11 -2.54
CA ASP A 255 -4.31 -7.90 -1.69
C ASP A 255 -4.01 -9.24 -2.36
N PHE A 256 -2.80 -9.75 -2.21
CA PHE A 256 -2.48 -11.11 -2.59
C PHE A 256 -1.40 -11.71 -1.69
N THR A 257 -1.45 -13.04 -1.53
CA THR A 257 -0.34 -13.82 -0.97
C THR A 257 0.17 -14.81 -1.99
N ALA A 258 1.49 -14.91 -2.09
CA ALA A 258 2.20 -15.86 -2.93
C ALA A 258 2.95 -16.87 -2.05
N LEU A 259 2.70 -18.16 -2.28
CA LEU A 259 3.13 -19.28 -1.43
C LEU A 259 4.03 -20.23 -2.25
N PRO A 260 5.22 -20.64 -1.74
CA PRO A 260 6.16 -21.50 -2.46
C PRO A 260 5.66 -22.92 -2.70
#